data_9c20552f8556f4614a579d941ea5925f
#
_entry.id   9c20552f8556f4614a579d941ea5925f
#
_cell.length_a   1.000
_cell.length_b   1.000
_cell.length_c   1.000
_cell.angle_alpha   90.00
_cell.angle_beta   90.00
_cell.angle_gamma   90.00
#
_symmetry.space_group_name_H-M   'P 1'
#
loop_
_entity.id
_entity.type
_entity.pdbx_description
1 polymer ?
#
loop_
_entity_poly.entity_id
_entity_poly.type
_entity_poly.pdbx_seq_one_letter_code
_entity_poly.pdbx_strand_id
1 'polypeptide(L)'
;MHLTRWGPEPSESVSPVVLLHGWLDAGETFQFMVDAFKKNWALAALDWRGFGRSEWPQQGYWFPDYLGDLDAVLDQLSPAAPARIVGHSMGGNIACSYAGIRPERVRSVVNLEGFGLQRTSPAQAPARMRKWLEQLKTPAERKDYASFEELAGVIRFRYPRFSPAQARFVAAAWGRLDAGGRVRLAGDPRHHWVNPILYKREDTEACWRELRAPLLMLLGELSEFLPKLGGDGSTEAFRAIFPHMETACVAGAGHMLHIERPELVAPLLESFWDAHGELVS
;
A
#
# COMPACT_ATOMS: atom_id res chain seq x y z
N MET A 1 -0.13 10.44 -12.69
CA MET A 1 -0.65 9.37 -11.82
C MET A 1 -2.16 9.32 -11.91
N HIS A 2 -2.76 8.15 -11.68
CA HIS A 2 -4.20 7.95 -11.69
C HIS A 2 -4.74 7.95 -10.25
N LEU A 3 -5.94 8.52 -10.06
CA LEU A 3 -6.66 8.54 -8.78
C LEU A 3 -8.08 8.00 -8.96
N THR A 4 -8.47 7.05 -8.14
CA THR A 4 -9.87 6.64 -7.98
C THR A 4 -10.45 7.35 -6.77
N ARG A 5 -11.64 7.95 -6.90
CA ARG A 5 -12.25 8.76 -5.84
C ARG A 5 -13.62 8.26 -5.47
N TRP A 6 -13.99 8.44 -4.21
CA TRP A 6 -15.30 8.14 -3.65
C TRP A 6 -15.72 9.22 -2.67
N GLY A 7 -17.03 9.39 -2.52
CA GLY A 7 -17.61 10.36 -1.60
C GLY A 7 -17.49 11.80 -2.09
N PRO A 8 -17.60 12.78 -1.18
CA PRO A 8 -17.55 14.21 -1.52
C PRO A 8 -16.12 14.63 -1.91
N GLU A 9 -16.01 15.70 -2.69
CA GLU A 9 -14.73 16.33 -2.97
C GLU A 9 -14.12 16.90 -1.66
N PRO A 10 -12.80 16.79 -1.46
CA PRO A 10 -12.13 17.43 -0.34
C PRO A 10 -12.32 18.95 -0.34
N SER A 11 -12.46 19.54 0.85
CA SER A 11 -12.60 20.98 1.04
C SER A 11 -11.93 21.39 2.35
N GLU A 12 -11.92 22.68 2.68
CA GLU A 12 -11.39 23.15 3.96
C GLU A 12 -12.08 22.49 5.17
N SER A 13 -13.38 22.16 5.03
CA SER A 13 -14.17 21.49 6.08
C SER A 13 -14.18 19.95 5.98
N VAL A 14 -13.64 19.38 4.91
CA VAL A 14 -13.63 17.92 4.66
C VAL A 14 -12.20 17.45 4.48
N SER A 15 -11.59 16.95 5.55
CA SER A 15 -10.23 16.38 5.49
C SER A 15 -10.22 15.13 4.60
N PRO A 16 -9.36 15.07 3.59
CA PRO A 16 -9.29 13.92 2.69
C PRO A 16 -8.69 12.69 3.39
N VAL A 17 -9.09 11.52 2.92
CA VAL A 17 -8.44 10.24 3.23
C VAL A 17 -7.77 9.75 1.96
N VAL A 18 -6.45 9.56 2.00
CA VAL A 18 -5.66 9.06 0.88
C VAL A 18 -5.34 7.58 1.11
N LEU A 19 -5.70 6.74 0.14
CA LEU A 19 -5.53 5.30 0.18
C LEU A 19 -4.35 4.87 -0.70
N LEU A 20 -3.42 4.13 -0.14
CA LEU A 20 -2.15 3.75 -0.75
C LEU A 20 -2.04 2.24 -0.83
N HIS A 21 -2.08 1.68 -2.05
CA HIS A 21 -2.08 0.24 -2.28
C HIS A 21 -0.69 -0.41 -2.10
N GLY A 22 -0.69 -1.73 -1.98
CA GLY A 22 0.51 -2.56 -1.88
C GLY A 22 1.23 -2.79 -3.21
N TRP A 23 2.35 -3.51 -3.16
CA TRP A 23 3.09 -3.90 -4.36
C TRP A 23 2.27 -4.87 -5.23
N LEU A 24 2.24 -4.64 -6.54
CA LEU A 24 1.45 -5.36 -7.55
C LEU A 24 -0.07 -5.29 -7.32
N ASP A 25 -0.55 -4.22 -6.71
CA ASP A 25 -1.96 -3.95 -6.50
C ASP A 25 -2.38 -2.67 -7.28
N ALA A 26 -3.59 -2.19 -7.05
CA ALA A 26 -4.15 -0.97 -7.63
C ALA A 26 -5.10 -0.29 -6.64
N GLY A 27 -5.29 1.02 -6.77
CA GLY A 27 -6.16 1.79 -5.89
C GLY A 27 -7.62 1.33 -5.88
N GLU A 28 -8.12 0.82 -7.01
CA GLU A 28 -9.49 0.30 -7.11
C GLU A 28 -9.81 -0.85 -6.15
N THR A 29 -8.80 -1.61 -5.67
CA THR A 29 -9.03 -2.76 -4.78
C THR A 29 -9.49 -2.37 -3.38
N PHE A 30 -9.36 -1.09 -3.00
CA PHE A 30 -9.95 -0.58 -1.77
C PHE A 30 -11.49 -0.52 -1.81
N GLN A 31 -12.14 -0.77 -2.96
CA GLN A 31 -13.60 -0.71 -3.11
C GLN A 31 -14.34 -1.48 -2.02
N PHE A 32 -13.88 -2.69 -1.67
CA PHE A 32 -14.53 -3.50 -0.64
C PHE A 32 -14.53 -2.84 0.73
N MET A 33 -13.42 -2.21 1.10
CA MET A 33 -13.32 -1.44 2.34
C MET A 33 -14.15 -0.16 2.28
N VAL A 34 -14.18 0.50 1.13
CA VAL A 34 -14.99 1.71 0.90
C VAL A 34 -16.47 1.40 1.06
N ASP A 35 -16.95 0.29 0.48
CA ASP A 35 -18.35 -0.15 0.60
C ASP A 35 -18.76 -0.52 2.05
N ALA A 36 -17.78 -0.84 2.90
CA ALA A 36 -18.01 -1.21 4.29
C ALA A 36 -18.03 0.00 5.26
N PHE A 37 -17.63 1.20 4.83
CA PHE A 37 -17.74 2.41 5.66
C PHE A 37 -19.21 2.78 5.88
N LYS A 38 -19.50 3.23 7.10
CA LYS A 38 -20.83 3.75 7.47
C LYS A 38 -20.98 5.23 7.19
N LYS A 39 -19.88 5.98 7.21
CA LYS A 39 -19.82 7.42 6.95
C LYS A 39 -19.39 7.69 5.52
N ASN A 40 -19.86 8.80 4.96
CA ASN A 40 -19.48 9.22 3.61
C ASN A 40 -18.18 10.03 3.65
N TRP A 41 -17.06 9.35 3.58
CA TRP A 41 -15.73 9.93 3.59
C TRP A 41 -15.32 10.46 2.21
N ALA A 42 -14.60 11.57 2.15
CA ALA A 42 -13.87 11.98 0.96
C ALA A 42 -12.62 11.09 0.81
N LEU A 43 -12.63 10.17 -0.14
CA LEU A 43 -11.58 9.17 -0.32
C LEU A 43 -10.92 9.33 -1.69
N ALA A 44 -9.60 9.16 -1.73
CA ALA A 44 -8.83 9.11 -2.97
C ALA A 44 -7.78 8.00 -2.89
N ALA A 45 -7.89 6.99 -3.75
CA ALA A 45 -6.89 5.94 -3.88
C ALA A 45 -5.95 6.26 -5.05
N LEU A 46 -4.65 6.25 -4.75
CA LEU A 46 -3.59 6.48 -5.73
C LEU A 46 -3.19 5.15 -6.37
N ASP A 47 -3.12 5.11 -7.71
CA ASP A 47 -2.31 4.10 -8.39
C ASP A 47 -0.86 4.60 -8.43
N TRP A 48 0.04 3.88 -7.76
CA TRP A 48 1.46 4.20 -7.79
C TRP A 48 2.02 4.16 -9.21
N ARG A 49 3.10 4.92 -9.46
CA ARG A 49 3.83 4.84 -10.74
C ARG A 49 4.13 3.39 -11.12
N GLY A 50 3.80 3.03 -12.35
CA GLY A 50 4.00 1.68 -12.87
C GLY A 50 2.96 0.65 -12.46
N PHE A 51 1.90 1.04 -11.75
CA PHE A 51 0.78 0.17 -11.36
C PHE A 51 -0.55 0.71 -11.87
N GLY A 52 -1.55 -0.14 -11.93
CA GLY A 52 -2.92 0.21 -12.25
C GLY A 52 -3.03 0.97 -13.58
N ARG A 53 -3.55 2.19 -13.52
CA ARG A 53 -3.71 3.11 -14.68
C ARG A 53 -2.65 4.21 -14.72
N SER A 54 -1.71 4.22 -13.76
CA SER A 54 -0.60 5.17 -13.75
C SER A 54 0.45 4.84 -14.80
N GLU A 55 1.15 5.87 -15.27
CA GLU A 55 2.20 5.73 -16.28
C GLU A 55 3.41 4.93 -15.78
N TRP A 56 4.12 4.33 -16.72
CA TRP A 56 5.34 3.58 -16.46
C TRP A 56 6.57 4.46 -16.76
N PRO A 57 7.35 4.85 -15.74
CA PRO A 57 8.55 5.65 -15.95
C PRO A 57 9.61 4.90 -16.74
N GLN A 58 10.35 5.61 -17.60
CA GLN A 58 11.40 4.99 -18.41
C GLN A 58 12.62 4.57 -17.59
N GLN A 59 12.94 5.32 -16.52
CA GLN A 59 14.13 5.15 -15.70
C GLN A 59 14.05 3.97 -14.71
N GLY A 60 12.90 3.29 -14.62
CA GLY A 60 12.67 2.24 -13.62
C GLY A 60 12.09 2.79 -12.32
N TYR A 61 12.26 2.06 -11.22
CA TYR A 61 11.59 2.33 -9.95
C TYR A 61 12.59 2.42 -8.82
N TRP A 62 12.51 3.51 -8.07
CA TRP A 62 13.29 3.74 -6.88
C TRP A 62 12.36 4.09 -5.72
N PHE A 63 12.57 3.49 -4.54
CA PHE A 63 11.63 3.64 -3.42
C PHE A 63 11.36 5.11 -3.03
N PRO A 64 12.36 6.02 -2.97
CA PRO A 64 12.10 7.43 -2.69
C PRO A 64 11.17 8.15 -3.68
N ASP A 65 11.04 7.65 -4.90
CA ASP A 65 10.10 8.23 -5.87
C ASP A 65 8.65 8.16 -5.39
N TYR A 66 8.27 7.10 -4.66
CA TYR A 66 6.92 6.97 -4.11
C TYR A 66 6.62 8.00 -3.00
N LEU A 67 7.65 8.43 -2.26
CA LEU A 67 7.52 9.53 -1.29
C LEU A 67 7.25 10.85 -2.02
N GLY A 68 7.98 11.11 -3.12
CA GLY A 68 7.74 12.28 -3.97
C GLY A 68 6.37 12.25 -4.65
N ASP A 69 5.91 11.06 -5.08
CA ASP A 69 4.57 10.89 -5.64
C ASP A 69 3.48 11.24 -4.62
N LEU A 70 3.62 10.76 -3.39
CA LEU A 70 2.67 11.05 -2.32
C LEU A 70 2.67 12.54 -1.97
N ASP A 71 3.85 13.17 -1.86
CA ASP A 71 3.97 14.60 -1.60
C ASP A 71 3.24 15.42 -2.67
N ALA A 72 3.48 15.14 -3.94
CA ALA A 72 2.81 15.81 -5.07
C ALA A 72 1.29 15.59 -5.10
N VAL A 73 0.82 14.40 -4.73
CA VAL A 73 -0.62 14.10 -4.63
C VAL A 73 -1.25 14.88 -3.48
N LEU A 74 -0.60 14.96 -2.33
CA LEU A 74 -1.09 15.73 -1.19
C LEU A 74 -1.10 17.22 -1.47
N ASP A 75 -0.15 17.76 -2.25
CA ASP A 75 -0.17 19.15 -2.69
C ASP A 75 -1.41 19.49 -3.51
N GLN A 76 -1.96 18.54 -4.25
CA GLN A 76 -3.19 18.72 -5.03
C GLN A 76 -4.47 18.45 -4.24
N LEU A 77 -4.46 17.39 -3.41
CA LEU A 77 -5.67 16.94 -2.71
C LEU A 77 -5.90 17.67 -1.38
N SER A 78 -4.85 18.10 -0.73
CA SER A 78 -4.88 18.71 0.60
C SER A 78 -3.79 19.75 0.77
N PRO A 79 -3.79 20.85 -0.03
CA PRO A 79 -2.73 21.84 0.00
C PRO A 79 -2.64 22.61 1.33
N ALA A 80 -3.75 22.79 2.01
CA ALA A 80 -3.85 23.63 3.22
C ALA A 80 -4.04 22.83 4.52
N ALA A 81 -4.44 21.57 4.45
CA ALA A 81 -4.77 20.78 5.63
C ALA A 81 -4.02 19.44 5.63
N PRO A 82 -3.63 18.91 6.80
CA PRO A 82 -3.02 17.58 6.88
C PRO A 82 -4.06 16.48 6.52
N ALA A 83 -3.61 15.48 5.75
CA ALA A 83 -4.45 14.39 5.28
C ALA A 83 -4.43 13.19 6.22
N ARG A 84 -5.53 12.42 6.23
CA ARG A 84 -5.55 11.06 6.75
C ARG A 84 -4.98 10.12 5.68
N ILE A 85 -4.07 9.25 6.06
CA ILE A 85 -3.45 8.30 5.14
C ILE A 85 -3.72 6.87 5.60
N VAL A 86 -4.21 6.04 4.69
CA VAL A 86 -4.36 4.60 4.88
C VAL A 86 -3.45 3.91 3.89
N GLY A 87 -2.52 3.11 4.36
CA GLY A 87 -1.60 2.39 3.48
C GLY A 87 -1.63 0.89 3.71
N HIS A 88 -1.77 0.11 2.64
CA HIS A 88 -1.66 -1.35 2.67
C HIS A 88 -0.24 -1.78 2.26
N SER A 89 0.38 -2.67 3.05
CA SER A 89 1.68 -3.30 2.71
C SER A 89 2.75 -2.26 2.34
N MET A 90 3.22 -2.22 1.09
CA MET A 90 4.14 -1.18 0.59
C MET A 90 3.60 0.23 0.84
N GLY A 91 2.31 0.46 0.60
CA GLY A 91 1.65 1.74 0.87
C GLY A 91 1.68 2.12 2.36
N GLY A 92 1.57 1.14 3.28
CA GLY A 92 1.73 1.35 4.72
C GLY A 92 3.15 1.76 5.11
N ASN A 93 4.16 1.14 4.47
CA ASN A 93 5.56 1.51 4.68
C ASN A 93 5.84 2.94 4.20
N ILE A 94 5.30 3.32 3.03
CA ILE A 94 5.42 4.67 2.47
C ILE A 94 4.70 5.67 3.37
N ALA A 95 3.46 5.36 3.81
CA ALA A 95 2.67 6.22 4.68
C ALA A 95 3.40 6.55 6.00
N CYS A 96 3.94 5.52 6.68
CA CYS A 96 4.70 5.72 7.92
C CYS A 96 6.00 6.51 7.69
N SER A 97 6.72 6.22 6.60
CA SER A 97 7.96 6.95 6.27
C SER A 97 7.66 8.42 5.95
N TYR A 98 6.64 8.67 5.12
CA TYR A 98 6.24 10.02 4.77
C TYR A 98 5.77 10.82 5.98
N ALA A 99 4.99 10.21 6.87
CA ALA A 99 4.50 10.86 8.09
C ALA A 99 5.64 11.22 9.06
N GLY A 100 6.75 10.48 9.05
CA GLY A 100 7.94 10.87 9.82
C GLY A 100 8.76 11.99 9.14
N ILE A 101 8.80 12.02 7.80
CA ILE A 101 9.54 13.02 7.02
C ILE A 101 8.79 14.36 6.94
N ARG A 102 7.46 14.30 6.82
CA ARG A 102 6.56 15.46 6.65
C ARG A 102 5.41 15.43 7.67
N PRO A 103 5.70 15.46 8.99
CA PRO A 103 4.66 15.29 10.03
C PRO A 103 3.56 16.35 9.96
N GLU A 104 3.86 17.55 9.48
CA GLU A 104 2.90 18.65 9.30
C GLU A 104 1.85 18.37 8.21
N ARG A 105 2.10 17.41 7.32
CA ARG A 105 1.20 17.06 6.20
C ARG A 105 0.25 15.90 6.55
N VAL A 106 0.44 15.26 7.70
CA VAL A 106 -0.25 14.03 8.06
C VAL A 106 -1.04 14.19 9.35
N ARG A 107 -2.37 14.02 9.25
CA ARG A 107 -3.29 14.06 10.38
C ARG A 107 -3.30 12.75 11.18
N SER A 108 -3.34 11.63 10.48
CA SER A 108 -3.27 10.28 11.05
C SER A 108 -2.84 9.26 10.02
N VAL A 109 -2.27 8.16 10.47
CA VAL A 109 -1.90 7.02 9.62
C VAL A 109 -2.64 5.78 10.06
N VAL A 110 -3.24 5.05 9.12
CA VAL A 110 -3.64 3.66 9.31
C VAL A 110 -2.74 2.79 8.44
N ASN A 111 -2.00 1.92 9.09
CA ASN A 111 -1.08 0.99 8.44
C ASN A 111 -1.70 -0.41 8.43
N LEU A 112 -2.06 -0.89 7.24
CA LEU A 112 -2.61 -2.21 6.99
C LEU A 112 -1.47 -3.13 6.54
N GLU A 113 -0.91 -3.95 7.44
CA GLU A 113 0.11 -4.94 7.11
C GLU A 113 1.42 -4.38 6.48
N GLY A 114 1.79 -3.15 6.79
CA GLY A 114 3.04 -2.53 6.33
C GLY A 114 4.13 -2.68 7.39
N PHE A 115 5.00 -3.68 7.25
CA PHE A 115 5.99 -4.07 8.26
C PHE A 115 7.44 -3.69 7.92
N GLY A 116 7.66 -3.06 6.77
CA GLY A 116 8.98 -2.96 6.18
C GLY A 116 9.44 -4.29 5.55
N LEU A 117 10.71 -4.33 5.20
CA LEU A 117 11.34 -5.53 4.65
C LEU A 117 12.38 -6.06 5.64
N GLN A 118 12.83 -7.30 5.42
CA GLN A 118 13.92 -7.89 6.18
C GLN A 118 15.21 -7.05 6.08
N ARG A 119 16.01 -7.06 7.14
CA ARG A 119 17.33 -6.42 7.14
C ARG A 119 18.22 -7.04 6.06
N THR A 120 19.03 -6.20 5.43
CA THR A 120 20.01 -6.65 4.45
C THR A 120 21.43 -6.51 5.00
N SER A 121 22.35 -7.29 4.44
CA SER A 121 23.78 -7.19 4.75
C SER A 121 24.53 -6.55 3.58
N PRO A 122 25.52 -5.69 3.79
CA PRO A 122 26.38 -5.15 2.74
C PRO A 122 27.01 -6.21 1.85
N ALA A 123 27.26 -7.41 2.37
CA ALA A 123 27.78 -8.54 1.61
C ALA A 123 26.86 -9.01 0.46
N GLN A 124 25.58 -8.66 0.50
CA GLN A 124 24.59 -8.98 -0.56
C GLN A 124 24.69 -8.03 -1.76
N ALA A 125 25.32 -6.86 -1.61
CA ALA A 125 25.33 -5.82 -2.65
C ALA A 125 25.97 -6.28 -3.97
N PRO A 126 27.14 -6.95 -4.01
CA PRO A 126 27.75 -7.36 -5.29
C PRO A 126 26.87 -8.32 -6.09
N ALA A 127 26.27 -9.32 -5.43
CA ALA A 127 25.38 -10.28 -6.10
C ALA A 127 24.09 -9.60 -6.61
N ARG A 128 23.53 -8.69 -5.83
CA ARG A 128 22.33 -7.92 -6.19
C ARG A 128 22.58 -7.01 -7.41
N MET A 129 23.69 -6.27 -7.42
CA MET A 129 24.05 -5.41 -8.55
C MET A 129 24.33 -6.22 -9.82
N ARG A 130 25.00 -7.38 -9.72
CA ARG A 130 25.19 -8.29 -10.84
C ARG A 130 23.86 -8.72 -11.44
N LYS A 131 22.93 -9.20 -10.59
CA LYS A 131 21.58 -9.59 -11.03
C LYS A 131 20.84 -8.47 -11.70
N TRP A 132 20.91 -7.25 -11.16
CA TRP A 132 20.30 -6.07 -11.77
C TRP A 132 20.88 -5.77 -13.15
N LEU A 133 22.20 -5.79 -13.33
CA LEU A 133 22.86 -5.60 -14.62
C LEU A 133 22.47 -6.66 -15.64
N GLU A 134 22.25 -7.91 -15.21
CA GLU A 134 21.74 -8.99 -16.08
C GLU A 134 20.29 -8.71 -16.49
N GLN A 135 19.45 -8.28 -15.57
CA GLN A 135 18.04 -7.94 -15.85
C GLN A 135 17.89 -6.77 -16.81
N LEU A 136 18.78 -5.78 -16.78
CA LEU A 136 18.77 -4.67 -17.76
C LEU A 136 18.98 -5.12 -19.21
N LYS A 137 19.61 -6.26 -19.43
CA LYS A 137 19.87 -6.82 -20.78
C LYS A 137 18.75 -7.72 -21.28
N THR A 138 17.81 -8.09 -20.42
CA THR A 138 16.75 -9.03 -20.71
C THR A 138 15.41 -8.31 -20.62
N PRO A 139 14.54 -8.38 -21.64
CA PRO A 139 13.20 -7.83 -21.55
C PRO A 139 12.46 -8.39 -20.32
N ALA A 140 11.77 -7.53 -19.60
CA ALA A 140 10.95 -7.98 -18.49
C ALA A 140 9.78 -8.84 -19.00
N GLU A 141 9.66 -10.06 -18.46
CA GLU A 141 8.62 -10.99 -18.88
C GLU A 141 7.24 -10.48 -18.48
N ARG A 142 6.30 -10.55 -19.41
CA ARG A 142 4.88 -10.27 -19.16
C ARG A 142 4.12 -11.58 -19.18
N LYS A 143 3.38 -11.85 -18.10
CA LYS A 143 2.38 -12.90 -18.11
C LYS A 143 1.12 -12.38 -18.78
N ASP A 144 0.58 -13.17 -19.70
CA ASP A 144 -0.71 -12.94 -20.31
C ASP A 144 -1.67 -14.10 -20.01
N TYR A 145 -2.96 -13.79 -20.02
CA TYR A 145 -4.04 -14.69 -19.69
C TYR A 145 -5.05 -14.68 -20.84
N ALA A 146 -5.72 -15.79 -21.08
CA ALA A 146 -6.72 -15.87 -22.14
C ALA A 146 -7.96 -15.00 -21.83
N SER A 147 -8.27 -14.78 -20.54
CA SER A 147 -9.42 -13.99 -20.12
C SER A 147 -9.23 -13.44 -18.69
N PHE A 148 -10.11 -12.52 -18.29
CA PHE A 148 -10.22 -12.09 -16.90
C PHE A 148 -10.63 -13.22 -15.96
N GLU A 149 -11.39 -14.19 -16.43
CA GLU A 149 -11.78 -15.35 -15.63
C GLU A 149 -10.59 -16.26 -15.33
N GLU A 150 -9.69 -16.47 -16.30
CA GLU A 150 -8.43 -17.18 -16.06
C GLU A 150 -7.58 -16.45 -15.02
N LEU A 151 -7.42 -15.12 -15.14
CA LEU A 151 -6.72 -14.31 -14.17
C LEU A 151 -7.38 -14.40 -12.77
N ALA A 152 -8.71 -14.35 -12.69
CA ALA A 152 -9.45 -14.51 -11.44
C ALA A 152 -9.19 -15.88 -10.79
N GLY A 153 -9.10 -16.94 -11.60
CA GLY A 153 -8.72 -18.27 -11.13
C GLY A 153 -7.33 -18.31 -10.51
N VAL A 154 -6.35 -17.67 -11.14
CA VAL A 154 -4.98 -17.53 -10.60
C VAL A 154 -4.97 -16.71 -9.31
N ILE A 155 -5.74 -15.62 -9.25
CA ILE A 155 -5.87 -14.79 -8.04
C ILE A 155 -6.46 -15.61 -6.89
N ARG A 156 -7.52 -16.38 -7.12
CA ARG A 156 -8.11 -17.24 -6.09
C ARG A 156 -7.16 -18.33 -5.59
N PHE A 157 -6.36 -18.89 -6.47
CA PHE A 157 -5.34 -19.86 -6.07
C PHE A 157 -4.30 -19.22 -5.14
N ARG A 158 -3.89 -17.97 -5.44
CA ARG A 158 -2.92 -17.22 -4.63
C ARG A 158 -3.52 -16.68 -3.32
N TYR A 159 -4.78 -16.26 -3.38
CA TYR A 159 -5.53 -15.68 -2.26
C TYR A 159 -6.79 -16.51 -1.98
N PRO A 160 -6.66 -17.68 -1.35
CA PRO A 160 -7.76 -18.64 -1.21
C PRO A 160 -8.93 -18.14 -0.35
N ARG A 161 -8.72 -17.07 0.42
CA ARG A 161 -9.78 -16.42 1.21
C ARG A 161 -10.66 -15.47 0.39
N PHE A 162 -10.26 -15.14 -0.84
CA PHE A 162 -11.12 -14.33 -1.71
C PHE A 162 -12.32 -15.13 -2.19
N SER A 163 -13.50 -14.53 -2.11
CA SER A 163 -14.69 -15.04 -2.79
C SER A 163 -14.51 -15.00 -4.31
N PRO A 164 -15.28 -15.77 -5.09
CA PRO A 164 -15.26 -15.67 -6.55
C PRO A 164 -15.54 -14.26 -7.08
N ALA A 165 -16.41 -13.50 -6.40
CA ALA A 165 -16.72 -12.12 -6.79
C ALA A 165 -15.52 -11.18 -6.54
N GLN A 166 -14.88 -11.29 -5.38
CA GLN A 166 -13.66 -10.52 -5.07
C GLN A 166 -12.55 -10.81 -6.08
N ALA A 167 -12.30 -12.08 -6.39
CA ALA A 167 -11.26 -12.43 -7.35
C ALA A 167 -11.51 -11.88 -8.76
N ARG A 168 -12.78 -11.90 -9.24
CA ARG A 168 -13.15 -11.28 -10.52
C ARG A 168 -12.96 -9.76 -10.51
N PHE A 169 -13.35 -9.10 -9.43
CA PHE A 169 -13.15 -7.65 -9.27
C PHE A 169 -11.66 -7.30 -9.30
N VAL A 170 -10.86 -8.01 -8.51
CA VAL A 170 -9.40 -7.81 -8.46
C VAL A 170 -8.76 -8.11 -9.82
N ALA A 171 -9.22 -9.14 -10.54
CA ALA A 171 -8.76 -9.43 -11.89
C ALA A 171 -9.04 -8.27 -12.85
N ALA A 172 -10.21 -7.62 -12.75
CA ALA A 172 -10.54 -6.44 -13.55
C ALA A 172 -9.69 -5.22 -13.17
N ALA A 173 -9.38 -5.03 -11.88
CA ALA A 173 -8.52 -3.95 -11.40
C ALA A 173 -7.06 -4.14 -11.83
N TRP A 174 -6.55 -5.38 -11.76
CA TRP A 174 -5.14 -5.69 -12.09
C TRP A 174 -4.89 -5.98 -13.55
N GLY A 175 -5.92 -6.32 -14.34
CA GLY A 175 -5.80 -6.73 -15.73
C GLY A 175 -6.14 -5.62 -16.73
N ARG A 176 -5.55 -5.70 -17.90
CA ARG A 176 -5.89 -4.86 -19.07
C ARG A 176 -5.91 -5.74 -20.30
N LEU A 177 -6.87 -5.52 -21.20
CA LEU A 177 -6.88 -6.14 -22.52
C LEU A 177 -5.79 -5.51 -23.39
N ASP A 178 -4.98 -6.34 -24.05
CA ASP A 178 -4.10 -5.88 -25.09
C ASP A 178 -4.80 -5.89 -26.48
N ALA A 179 -4.12 -5.40 -27.51
CA ALA A 179 -4.66 -5.34 -28.86
C ALA A 179 -4.97 -6.72 -29.48
N GLY A 180 -4.40 -7.79 -28.93
CA GLY A 180 -4.67 -9.18 -29.34
C GLY A 180 -5.81 -9.84 -28.56
N GLY A 181 -6.50 -9.10 -27.68
CA GLY A 181 -7.59 -9.63 -26.86
C GLY A 181 -7.14 -10.49 -25.67
N ARG A 182 -5.85 -10.49 -25.34
CA ARG A 182 -5.29 -11.17 -24.16
C ARG A 182 -5.34 -10.23 -22.95
N VAL A 183 -5.53 -10.78 -21.77
CA VAL A 183 -5.46 -10.02 -20.52
C VAL A 183 -4.02 -10.02 -20.01
N ARG A 184 -3.48 -8.83 -19.74
CA ARG A 184 -2.16 -8.64 -19.14
C ARG A 184 -2.28 -7.88 -17.83
N LEU A 185 -1.36 -8.15 -16.89
CA LEU A 185 -1.29 -7.35 -15.67
C LEU A 185 -0.95 -5.89 -16.02
N ALA A 186 -1.66 -4.96 -15.40
CA ALA A 186 -1.46 -3.52 -15.58
C ALA A 186 -0.17 -3.01 -14.92
N GLY A 187 0.40 -3.78 -13.99
CA GLY A 187 1.69 -3.47 -13.38
C GLY A 187 2.85 -3.67 -14.35
N ASP A 188 3.79 -2.74 -14.35
CA ASP A 188 5.02 -2.87 -15.14
C ASP A 188 5.82 -4.10 -14.68
N PRO A 189 6.15 -5.05 -15.57
CA PRO A 189 6.90 -6.24 -15.18
C PRO A 189 8.29 -5.93 -14.61
N ARG A 190 8.85 -4.74 -14.87
CA ARG A 190 10.11 -4.28 -14.27
C ARG A 190 10.06 -4.12 -12.74
N HIS A 191 8.87 -4.08 -12.15
CA HIS A 191 8.72 -4.17 -10.69
C HIS A 191 9.25 -5.50 -10.10
N HIS A 192 9.37 -6.54 -10.92
CA HIS A 192 10.01 -7.80 -10.50
C HIS A 192 11.54 -7.77 -10.56
N TRP A 193 12.13 -6.73 -11.15
CA TRP A 193 13.58 -6.58 -11.15
C TRP A 193 14.08 -6.24 -9.74
N VAL A 194 15.25 -6.72 -9.41
CA VAL A 194 15.85 -6.37 -8.12
C VAL A 194 16.22 -4.89 -8.13
N ASN A 195 15.93 -4.18 -7.05
CA ASN A 195 16.49 -2.85 -6.86
C ASN A 195 18.01 -3.00 -6.61
N PRO A 196 18.89 -2.28 -7.35
CA PRO A 196 20.33 -2.38 -7.16
C PRO A 196 20.78 -1.89 -5.77
N ILE A 197 20.02 -0.98 -5.18
CA ILE A 197 20.29 -0.48 -3.83
C ILE A 197 19.68 -1.43 -2.80
N LEU A 198 20.45 -1.84 -1.83
CA LEU A 198 19.96 -2.64 -0.71
C LEU A 198 18.97 -1.82 0.13
N TYR A 199 17.89 -2.47 0.55
CA TYR A 199 16.99 -1.89 1.53
C TYR A 199 17.72 -1.82 2.88
N LYS A 200 17.77 -0.63 3.44
CA LYS A 200 18.30 -0.38 4.77
C LYS A 200 17.16 -0.15 5.74
N ARG A 201 16.86 -1.16 6.53
CA ARG A 201 15.76 -1.08 7.50
C ARG A 201 16.01 0.01 8.54
N GLU A 202 17.27 0.21 8.92
CA GLU A 202 17.69 1.21 9.89
C GLU A 202 17.34 2.63 9.43
N ASP A 203 17.54 2.95 8.15
CA ASP A 203 17.19 4.25 7.57
C ASP A 203 15.67 4.44 7.59
N THR A 204 14.91 3.39 7.25
CA THR A 204 13.44 3.41 7.29
C THR A 204 12.92 3.58 8.72
N GLU A 205 13.46 2.82 9.68
CA GLU A 205 13.09 2.92 11.09
C GLU A 205 13.45 4.31 11.67
N ALA A 206 14.52 4.94 11.21
CA ALA A 206 14.85 6.31 11.61
C ALA A 206 13.75 7.30 11.18
N CYS A 207 13.26 7.19 9.94
CA CYS A 207 12.12 7.99 9.48
C CYS A 207 10.86 7.67 10.30
N TRP A 208 10.58 6.42 10.58
CA TRP A 208 9.40 5.99 11.32
C TRP A 208 9.37 6.53 12.77
N ARG A 209 10.52 6.64 13.43
CA ARG A 209 10.62 7.21 14.79
C ARG A 209 10.25 8.69 14.86
N GLU A 210 10.32 9.40 13.74
CA GLU A 210 9.89 10.81 13.64
C GLU A 210 8.39 10.99 13.45
N LEU A 211 7.62 9.91 13.24
CA LEU A 211 6.18 9.97 13.08
C LEU A 211 5.52 10.50 14.36
N ARG A 212 4.76 11.59 14.22
CA ARG A 212 4.07 12.28 15.33
C ARG A 212 2.55 12.08 15.30
N ALA A 213 2.00 11.84 14.12
CA ALA A 213 0.57 11.66 13.94
C ALA A 213 0.08 10.39 14.65
N PRO A 214 -1.19 10.33 15.11
CA PRO A 214 -1.80 9.09 15.57
C PRO A 214 -1.63 7.97 14.53
N LEU A 215 -1.23 6.78 14.99
CA LEU A 215 -0.98 5.61 14.16
C LEU A 215 -1.81 4.42 14.64
N LEU A 216 -2.63 3.87 13.75
CA LEU A 216 -3.26 2.56 13.92
C LEU A 216 -2.58 1.53 13.01
N MET A 217 -2.06 0.45 13.58
CA MET A 217 -1.53 -0.69 12.85
C MET A 217 -2.51 -1.86 12.91
N LEU A 218 -3.03 -2.27 11.76
CA LEU A 218 -3.90 -3.44 11.64
C LEU A 218 -3.12 -4.63 11.10
N LEU A 219 -3.25 -5.75 11.79
CA LEU A 219 -2.57 -7.00 11.49
C LEU A 219 -3.61 -8.08 11.18
N GLY A 220 -3.38 -8.86 10.14
CA GLY A 220 -4.20 -10.05 9.86
C GLY A 220 -3.81 -11.20 10.79
N GLU A 221 -4.79 -11.83 11.43
CA GLU A 221 -4.56 -13.01 12.27
C GLU A 221 -3.81 -14.13 11.53
N LEU A 222 -4.06 -14.26 10.23
CA LEU A 222 -3.50 -15.27 9.35
C LEU A 222 -2.41 -14.70 8.42
N SER A 223 -1.76 -13.59 8.83
CA SER A 223 -0.69 -12.97 8.04
C SER A 223 0.48 -13.91 7.83
N GLU A 224 0.78 -14.19 6.58
CA GLU A 224 1.93 -15.02 6.18
C GLU A 224 3.24 -14.22 6.03
N PHE A 225 3.18 -12.90 6.10
CA PHE A 225 4.36 -12.03 5.93
C PHE A 225 5.01 -11.64 7.26
N LEU A 226 4.22 -11.36 8.28
CA LEU A 226 4.72 -10.94 9.59
C LEU A 226 5.73 -11.93 10.20
N PRO A 227 5.48 -13.26 10.18
CA PRO A 227 6.44 -14.24 10.71
C PRO A 227 7.78 -14.26 9.98
N LYS A 228 7.83 -13.83 8.70
CA LYS A 228 9.07 -13.81 7.90
C LYS A 228 10.06 -12.75 8.36
N LEU A 229 9.62 -11.76 9.13
CA LEU A 229 10.49 -10.71 9.69
C LEU A 229 11.25 -11.17 10.95
N GLY A 230 10.90 -12.33 11.52
CA GLY A 230 11.49 -12.80 12.76
C GLY A 230 11.25 -11.78 13.90
N GLY A 231 12.31 -11.47 14.65
CA GLY A 231 12.22 -10.52 15.78
C GLY A 231 11.76 -9.11 15.38
N ASP A 232 12.07 -8.65 14.17
CA ASP A 232 11.65 -7.35 13.66
C ASP A 232 10.12 -7.27 13.42
N GLY A 233 9.41 -8.41 13.40
CA GLY A 233 7.96 -8.51 13.25
C GLY A 233 7.20 -8.59 14.57
N SER A 234 7.87 -8.53 15.72
CA SER A 234 7.19 -8.58 17.01
C SER A 234 6.49 -7.26 17.35
N THR A 235 5.43 -7.33 18.14
CA THR A 235 4.73 -6.14 18.65
C THR A 235 5.66 -5.24 19.46
N GLU A 236 6.59 -5.83 20.21
CA GLU A 236 7.60 -5.12 21.00
C GLU A 236 8.57 -4.35 20.10
N ALA A 237 9.01 -4.95 18.98
CA ALA A 237 9.87 -4.27 18.01
C ALA A 237 9.16 -3.07 17.37
N PHE A 238 7.87 -3.21 17.02
CA PHE A 238 7.08 -2.07 16.49
C PHE A 238 6.85 -1.01 17.55
N ARG A 239 6.55 -1.37 18.80
CA ARG A 239 6.41 -0.39 19.89
C ARG A 239 7.68 0.36 20.22
N ALA A 240 8.84 -0.25 20.03
CA ALA A 240 10.13 0.43 20.17
C ALA A 240 10.36 1.51 19.09
N ILE A 241 9.69 1.38 17.94
CA ILE A 241 9.74 2.34 16.83
C ILE A 241 8.61 3.37 16.95
N PHE A 242 7.39 2.89 17.26
CA PHE A 242 6.16 3.67 17.35
C PHE A 242 5.56 3.54 18.76
N PRO A 243 6.08 4.27 19.77
CA PRO A 243 5.68 4.08 21.18
C PRO A 243 4.19 4.36 21.46
N HIS A 244 3.55 5.16 20.62
CA HIS A 244 2.14 5.57 20.78
C HIS A 244 1.21 4.90 19.77
N MET A 245 1.65 3.86 19.05
CA MET A 245 0.79 3.17 18.10
C MET A 245 -0.34 2.42 18.80
N GLU A 246 -1.51 2.49 18.20
CA GLU A 246 -2.61 1.57 18.45
C GLU A 246 -2.48 0.34 17.54
N THR A 247 -2.92 -0.81 18.03
CA THR A 247 -2.87 -2.05 17.23
C THR A 247 -4.17 -2.81 17.37
N ALA A 248 -4.62 -3.41 16.28
CA ALA A 248 -5.70 -4.38 16.31
C ALA A 248 -5.40 -5.55 15.37
N CYS A 249 -5.85 -6.74 15.77
CA CYS A 249 -5.77 -7.95 14.97
C CYS A 249 -7.12 -8.20 14.29
N VAL A 250 -7.10 -8.38 12.97
CA VAL A 250 -8.31 -8.67 12.19
C VAL A 250 -8.50 -10.18 12.08
N ALA A 251 -9.50 -10.69 12.79
CA ALA A 251 -9.77 -12.12 12.86
C ALA A 251 -10.10 -12.73 11.48
N GLY A 252 -9.47 -13.86 11.17
CA GLY A 252 -9.65 -14.62 9.94
C GLY A 252 -9.11 -13.93 8.68
N ALA A 253 -8.38 -12.81 8.80
CA ALA A 253 -7.76 -12.12 7.68
C ALA A 253 -6.28 -12.48 7.54
N GLY A 254 -5.82 -12.57 6.29
CA GLY A 254 -4.41 -12.59 5.94
C GLY A 254 -3.90 -11.23 5.52
N HIS A 255 -2.91 -11.22 4.63
CA HIS A 255 -2.25 -9.99 4.19
C HIS A 255 -3.18 -8.99 3.48
N MET A 256 -4.18 -9.47 2.73
CA MET A 256 -5.12 -8.60 1.98
C MET A 256 -6.38 -8.27 2.81
N LEU A 257 -6.18 -7.90 4.08
CA LEU A 257 -7.26 -7.77 5.07
C LEU A 257 -8.38 -6.79 4.66
N HIS A 258 -8.06 -5.74 3.89
CA HIS A 258 -9.02 -4.76 3.37
C HIS A 258 -9.94 -5.32 2.28
N ILE A 259 -9.56 -6.44 1.67
CA ILE A 259 -10.38 -7.21 0.71
C ILE A 259 -11.04 -8.41 1.40
N GLU A 260 -10.28 -9.12 2.25
CA GLU A 260 -10.72 -10.37 2.87
C GLU A 260 -11.78 -10.16 3.95
N ARG A 261 -11.64 -9.10 4.75
CA ARG A 261 -12.51 -8.80 5.90
C ARG A 261 -12.83 -7.30 6.01
N PRO A 262 -13.33 -6.67 4.93
CA PRO A 262 -13.62 -5.23 4.92
C PRO A 262 -14.60 -4.82 6.01
N GLU A 263 -15.56 -5.69 6.35
CA GLU A 263 -16.57 -5.48 7.39
C GLU A 263 -15.99 -5.41 8.82
N LEU A 264 -14.77 -5.92 9.02
CA LEU A 264 -14.04 -5.78 10.28
C LEU A 264 -13.06 -4.61 10.23
N VAL A 265 -12.46 -4.34 9.07
CA VAL A 265 -11.46 -3.29 8.88
C VAL A 265 -12.10 -1.90 8.93
N ALA A 266 -13.15 -1.65 8.15
CA ALA A 266 -13.73 -0.31 8.03
C ALA A 266 -14.21 0.27 9.38
N PRO A 267 -14.92 -0.47 10.27
CA PRO A 267 -15.31 0.04 11.58
C PRO A 267 -14.12 0.40 12.49
N LEU A 268 -12.99 -0.33 12.38
CA LEU A 268 -11.78 -0.01 13.14
C LEU A 268 -11.19 1.32 12.71
N LEU A 269 -11.17 1.60 11.39
CA LEU A 269 -10.73 2.87 10.87
C LEU A 269 -11.64 4.01 11.33
N GLU A 270 -12.95 3.84 11.22
CA GLU A 270 -13.92 4.88 11.62
C GLU A 270 -13.83 5.17 13.13
N SER A 271 -13.72 4.12 13.96
CA SER A 271 -13.54 4.28 15.41
C SER A 271 -12.24 5.01 15.75
N PHE A 272 -11.15 4.67 15.07
CA PHE A 272 -9.87 5.35 15.25
C PHE A 272 -9.93 6.82 14.83
N TRP A 273 -10.56 7.14 13.70
CA TRP A 273 -10.72 8.53 13.26
C TRP A 273 -11.66 9.33 14.14
N ASP A 274 -12.68 8.70 14.73
CA ASP A 274 -13.56 9.37 15.70
C ASP A 274 -12.81 9.70 17.01
N ALA A 275 -11.96 8.80 17.47
CA ALA A 275 -11.15 9.02 18.66
C ALA A 275 -10.08 10.10 18.47
N HIS A 276 -9.56 10.25 17.23
CA HIS A 276 -8.55 11.24 16.87
C HIS A 276 -9.09 12.34 15.93
N GLY A 277 -10.42 12.52 15.89
CA GLY A 277 -11.09 13.58 15.17
C GLY A 277 -10.92 14.91 15.87
N GLU A 278 -10.72 15.97 15.10
CA GLU A 278 -10.52 17.37 15.47
C GLU A 278 -9.54 17.60 16.64
N LEU A 279 -8.31 17.95 16.27
CA LEU A 279 -7.54 18.85 17.13
C LEU A 279 -8.36 20.16 17.14
N VAL A 280 -9.20 20.33 18.16
CA VAL A 280 -9.73 21.63 18.52
C VAL A 280 -8.50 22.49 18.78
N SER A 281 -8.31 23.46 17.93
CA SER A 281 -7.26 24.48 17.98
C SER A 281 -7.19 25.18 19.33
#